data_547afc888def0337f2ac2e169cb71129
#
_entry.id   547afc888def0337f2ac2e169cb71129
#
_cell.length_a   1.000
_cell.length_b   1.000
_cell.length_c   1.000
_cell.angle_alpha   90.00
_cell.angle_beta   90.00
_cell.angle_gamma   90.00
#
_symmetry.space_group_name_H-M   'P 1'
#
loop_
_entity.id
_entity.type
_entity.pdbx_description
1 polymer ?
#
loop_
_entity_poly.entity_id
_entity_poly.type
_entity_poly.pdbx_seq_one_letter_code
_entity_poly.pdbx_strand_id
1 'polypeptide(L)'
;IFHQVETDNVHYGVVPIENSSNGVIGTSLDMLYSHDLNICGEVEIAVAHHLMMQDQSQEINIIYAHQQAFDQCHRWLSNHYPHIELRPVASNALAARMVKDEPNAAAIASKAALNLYGLQRVAKNIEDRAGNVTRFIAIGKDEIPSGIEDKTSLLVVTKHEPGALFD
;
A
#
# COMPACT_ATOMS: atom_id res chain seq x y z
N ILE A 1 -12.35 -3.01 9.66
CA ILE A 1 -11.93 -1.75 10.29
C ILE A 1 -13.16 -0.92 10.64
N PHE A 2 -14.02 -0.52 9.69
CA PHE A 2 -15.19 0.33 9.93
C PHE A 2 -16.05 -0.15 11.11
N HIS A 3 -16.51 -1.39 11.09
CA HIS A 3 -17.30 -1.98 12.17
C HIS A 3 -16.60 -1.93 13.54
N GLN A 4 -15.27 -2.03 13.61
CA GLN A 4 -14.53 -1.97 14.87
C GLN A 4 -14.53 -0.55 15.45
N VAL A 5 -14.48 0.47 14.60
CA VAL A 5 -14.58 1.88 15.01
C VAL A 5 -16.02 2.19 15.43
N GLU A 6 -17.02 1.77 14.64
CA GLU A 6 -18.44 2.01 14.90
C GLU A 6 -18.91 1.38 16.23
N THR A 7 -18.36 0.20 16.58
CA THR A 7 -18.69 -0.50 17.83
C THR A 7 -17.78 -0.17 19.01
N ASP A 8 -16.97 0.89 18.92
CA ASP A 8 -16.04 1.37 19.96
C ASP A 8 -14.99 0.34 20.41
N ASN A 9 -14.73 -0.68 19.61
CA ASN A 9 -13.63 -1.60 19.87
C ASN A 9 -12.25 -0.96 19.64
N VAL A 10 -12.20 0.07 18.81
CA VAL A 10 -11.05 0.95 18.57
C VAL A 10 -11.54 2.37 18.36
N HIS A 11 -10.74 3.37 18.74
CA HIS A 11 -11.13 4.78 18.62
C HIS A 11 -11.03 5.27 17.17
N TYR A 12 -10.02 4.83 16.44
CA TYR A 12 -9.78 5.24 15.05
C TYR A 12 -9.42 4.05 14.17
N GLY A 13 -9.72 4.19 12.90
CA GLY A 13 -9.30 3.27 11.85
C GLY A 13 -8.56 4.00 10.75
N VAL A 14 -7.59 3.35 10.11
CA VAL A 14 -6.91 3.88 8.93
C VAL A 14 -7.23 3.00 7.75
N VAL A 15 -7.74 3.59 6.68
CA VAL A 15 -8.17 2.87 5.47
C VAL A 15 -7.64 3.55 4.21
N PRO A 16 -7.19 2.78 3.21
CA PRO A 16 -6.77 3.34 1.93
C PRO A 16 -8.00 3.73 1.11
N ILE A 17 -7.95 4.88 0.43
CA ILE A 17 -9.03 5.35 -0.45
C ILE A 17 -8.63 5.49 -1.90
N GLU A 18 -7.35 5.68 -2.16
CA GLU A 18 -6.82 5.89 -3.49
C GLU A 18 -5.36 5.42 -3.59
N ASN A 19 -5.01 4.89 -4.75
CA ASN A 19 -3.62 4.60 -5.11
C ASN A 19 -3.35 5.17 -6.50
N SER A 20 -2.27 5.93 -6.67
CA SER A 20 -1.97 6.62 -7.94
C SER A 20 -1.76 5.68 -9.13
N SER A 21 -1.43 4.41 -8.89
CA SER A 21 -1.24 3.40 -9.93
C SER A 21 -2.50 2.58 -10.23
N ASN A 22 -3.36 2.37 -9.22
CA ASN A 22 -4.53 1.48 -9.31
C ASN A 22 -5.87 2.23 -9.23
N GLY A 23 -5.83 3.55 -8.98
CA GLY A 23 -7.03 4.39 -8.87
C GLY A 23 -7.72 4.28 -7.51
N VAL A 24 -9.00 4.58 -7.52
CA VAL A 24 -9.87 4.66 -6.34
C VAL A 24 -10.16 3.27 -5.76
N ILE A 25 -10.17 3.17 -4.44
CA ILE A 25 -10.53 1.95 -3.73
C ILE A 25 -12.03 1.97 -3.37
N GLY A 26 -12.85 1.52 -4.30
CA GLY A 26 -14.32 1.59 -4.23
C GLY A 26 -14.89 0.99 -2.95
N THR A 27 -14.36 -0.15 -2.48
CA THR A 27 -14.81 -0.79 -1.23
C THR A 27 -14.67 0.11 -0.01
N SER A 28 -13.63 0.95 0.07
CA SER A 28 -13.47 1.90 1.17
C SER A 28 -14.46 3.06 1.07
N LEU A 29 -14.77 3.52 -0.15
CA LEU A 29 -15.78 4.56 -0.35
C LEU A 29 -17.20 4.05 -0.06
N ASP A 30 -17.52 2.83 -0.47
CA ASP A 30 -18.81 2.19 -0.15
C ASP A 30 -19.01 2.05 1.37
N MET A 31 -17.94 1.69 2.08
CA MET A 31 -17.96 1.61 3.54
C MET A 31 -18.12 2.97 4.22
N LEU A 32 -17.50 4.03 3.68
CA LEU A 32 -17.70 5.40 4.17
C LEU A 32 -19.14 5.86 4.01
N TYR A 33 -19.80 5.49 2.91
CA TYR A 33 -21.20 5.78 2.70
C TYR A 33 -22.12 5.01 3.64
N SER A 34 -21.75 3.77 4.00
CA SER A 34 -22.62 2.85 4.73
C SER A 34 -22.49 2.95 6.26
N HIS A 35 -21.48 3.65 6.78
CA HIS A 35 -21.20 3.78 8.20
C HIS A 35 -21.21 5.24 8.62
N ASP A 36 -21.78 5.54 9.78
CA ASP A 36 -21.82 6.88 10.36
C ASP A 36 -20.52 7.20 11.09
N LEU A 37 -19.48 7.46 10.29
CA LEU A 37 -18.13 7.77 10.77
C LEU A 37 -17.58 9.01 10.05
N ASN A 38 -16.83 9.81 10.80
CA ASN A 38 -16.17 11.01 10.32
C ASN A 38 -14.78 10.71 9.74
N ILE A 39 -14.37 11.47 8.73
CA ILE A 39 -12.98 11.51 8.28
C ILE A 39 -12.24 12.49 9.20
N CYS A 40 -11.32 11.96 10.00
CA CYS A 40 -10.57 12.69 11.02
C CYS A 40 -9.22 13.21 10.53
N GLY A 41 -8.73 12.71 9.38
CA GLY A 41 -7.45 13.12 8.82
C GLY A 41 -7.09 12.30 7.60
N GLU A 42 -6.01 12.69 6.95
CA GLU A 42 -5.44 11.95 5.81
C GLU A 42 -3.92 11.87 5.90
N VAL A 43 -3.37 10.85 5.23
CA VAL A 43 -1.94 10.69 5.03
C VAL A 43 -1.66 10.07 3.67
N GLU A 44 -0.65 10.58 3.00
CA GLU A 44 -0.14 10.04 1.76
C GLU A 44 1.16 9.28 2.02
N ILE A 45 1.25 8.05 1.54
CA ILE A 45 2.42 7.20 1.71
C ILE A 45 2.97 6.84 0.33
N ALA A 46 4.20 7.27 0.07
CA ALA A 46 4.92 6.84 -1.13
C ALA A 46 5.22 5.33 -1.03
N VAL A 47 4.81 4.59 -2.05
CA VAL A 47 5.06 3.15 -2.17
C VAL A 47 6.33 2.97 -2.98
N ALA A 48 7.38 2.47 -2.33
CA ALA A 48 8.63 2.12 -2.98
C ALA A 48 8.96 0.66 -2.71
N HIS A 49 9.45 -0.02 -3.74
CA HIS A 49 9.85 -1.41 -3.68
C HIS A 49 11.37 -1.53 -3.62
N HIS A 50 11.85 -2.32 -2.67
CA HIS A 50 13.28 -2.60 -2.52
C HIS A 50 13.51 -4.09 -2.58
N LEU A 51 14.57 -4.51 -3.26
CA LEU A 51 15.07 -5.89 -3.17
C LEU A 51 15.95 -6.00 -1.93
N MET A 52 15.69 -6.99 -1.10
CA MET A 52 16.39 -7.21 0.16
C MET A 52 16.58 -8.69 0.45
N MET A 53 17.62 -9.00 1.21
CA MET A 53 17.96 -10.36 1.64
C MET A 53 18.66 -10.32 2.99
N GLN A 54 18.94 -11.48 3.58
CA GLN A 54 19.63 -11.56 4.85
C GLN A 54 21.11 -11.15 4.73
N ASP A 55 21.81 -11.66 3.74
CA ASP A 55 23.24 -11.41 3.50
C ASP A 55 23.49 -11.17 2.00
N GLN A 56 23.77 -9.93 1.64
CA GLN A 56 24.00 -9.52 0.23
C GLN A 56 25.33 -10.05 -0.37
N SER A 57 26.16 -10.74 0.40
CA SER A 57 27.34 -11.43 -0.11
C SER A 57 27.01 -12.77 -0.80
N GLN A 58 25.78 -13.26 -0.61
CA GLN A 58 25.30 -14.52 -1.19
C GLN A 58 24.59 -14.31 -2.53
N GLU A 59 24.56 -15.36 -3.35
CA GLU A 59 23.80 -15.35 -4.59
C GLU A 59 22.31 -15.51 -4.30
N ILE A 60 21.47 -14.82 -5.11
CA ILE A 60 20.02 -14.94 -5.04
C ILE A 60 19.58 -16.08 -5.96
N ASN A 61 18.88 -17.08 -5.41
CA ASN A 61 18.32 -18.20 -6.17
C ASN A 61 16.80 -18.07 -6.37
N ILE A 62 16.14 -17.34 -5.47
CA ILE A 62 14.69 -17.17 -5.49
C ILE A 62 14.32 -15.78 -4.96
N ILE A 63 13.26 -15.19 -5.51
CA ILE A 63 12.72 -13.91 -5.03
C ILE A 63 11.26 -14.11 -4.63
N TYR A 64 10.92 -13.70 -3.41
CA TYR A 64 9.56 -13.70 -2.86
C TYR A 64 8.96 -12.29 -2.90
N ALA A 65 7.69 -12.19 -3.29
CA ALA A 65 6.91 -10.95 -3.19
C ALA A 65 5.41 -11.24 -3.31
N HIS A 66 4.57 -10.27 -3.03
CA HIS A 66 3.19 -10.29 -3.48
C HIS A 66 3.14 -10.15 -5.01
N GLN A 67 2.20 -10.81 -5.69
CA GLN A 67 2.10 -10.79 -7.16
C GLN A 67 2.12 -9.36 -7.73
N GLN A 68 1.39 -8.45 -7.11
CA GLN A 68 1.35 -7.05 -7.53
C GLN A 68 2.73 -6.36 -7.51
N ALA A 69 3.61 -6.71 -6.57
CA ALA A 69 4.96 -6.15 -6.53
C ALA A 69 5.82 -6.70 -7.67
N PHE A 70 5.65 -7.95 -8.04
CA PHE A 70 6.28 -8.50 -9.24
C PHE A 70 5.83 -7.77 -10.52
N ASP A 71 4.52 -7.51 -10.64
CA ASP A 71 3.96 -6.79 -11.79
C ASP A 71 4.50 -5.35 -11.87
N GLN A 72 4.67 -4.69 -10.73
CA GLN A 72 5.21 -3.33 -10.64
C GLN A 72 6.72 -3.24 -10.85
N CYS A 73 7.46 -4.33 -10.69
CA CYS A 73 8.91 -4.42 -10.84
C CYS A 73 9.34 -5.29 -12.05
N HIS A 74 8.41 -5.63 -12.92
CA HIS A 74 8.62 -6.63 -13.98
C HIS A 74 9.80 -6.32 -14.90
N ARG A 75 9.94 -5.09 -15.42
CA ARG A 75 11.03 -4.72 -16.31
C ARG A 75 12.37 -4.74 -15.58
N TRP A 76 12.40 -4.22 -14.36
CA TRP A 76 13.61 -4.20 -13.56
C TRP A 76 14.10 -5.65 -13.28
N LEU A 77 13.20 -6.53 -12.88
CA LEU A 77 13.50 -7.95 -12.61
C LEU A 77 13.99 -8.68 -13.87
N SER A 78 13.31 -8.49 -15.00
CA SER A 78 13.70 -9.12 -16.28
C SER A 78 15.10 -8.70 -16.73
N ASN A 79 15.52 -7.47 -16.45
CA ASN A 79 16.84 -6.97 -16.82
C ASN A 79 17.97 -7.44 -15.89
N HIS A 80 17.68 -7.59 -14.58
CA HIS A 80 18.71 -7.90 -13.60
C HIS A 80 18.74 -9.38 -13.19
N TYR A 81 17.59 -10.06 -13.25
CA TYR A 81 17.39 -11.43 -12.81
C TYR A 81 16.54 -12.23 -13.81
N PRO A 82 16.92 -12.36 -15.09
CA PRO A 82 16.07 -12.93 -16.16
C PRO A 82 15.70 -14.40 -15.97
N HIS A 83 16.47 -15.15 -15.16
CA HIS A 83 16.30 -16.60 -14.98
C HIS A 83 16.01 -16.99 -13.54
N ILE A 84 15.79 -16.01 -12.66
CA ILE A 84 15.52 -16.26 -11.24
C ILE A 84 14.12 -16.83 -11.05
N GLU A 85 13.95 -17.70 -10.06
CA GLU A 85 12.63 -18.15 -9.66
C GLU A 85 11.90 -17.00 -8.92
N LEU A 86 10.71 -16.63 -9.41
CA LEU A 86 9.82 -15.67 -8.74
C LEU A 86 8.68 -16.43 -8.08
N ARG A 87 8.55 -16.34 -6.76
CA ARG A 87 7.53 -17.07 -6.00
C ARG A 87 6.57 -16.12 -5.30
N PRO A 88 5.32 -16.03 -5.77
CA PRO A 88 4.29 -15.21 -5.15
C PRO A 88 3.94 -15.69 -3.74
N VAL A 89 3.75 -14.74 -2.82
CA VAL A 89 3.29 -14.96 -1.45
C VAL A 89 2.19 -13.98 -1.08
N ALA A 90 1.50 -14.22 0.02
CA ALA A 90 0.31 -13.47 0.43
C ALA A 90 0.56 -11.97 0.70
N SER A 91 1.79 -11.57 1.02
CA SER A 91 2.16 -10.16 1.20
C SER A 91 3.67 -9.94 1.12
N ASN A 92 4.08 -8.70 0.82
CA ASN A 92 5.50 -8.32 0.84
C ASN A 92 6.11 -8.38 2.25
N ALA A 93 5.30 -8.16 3.29
CA ALA A 93 5.75 -8.33 4.68
C ALA A 93 6.03 -9.80 5.01
N LEU A 94 5.20 -10.73 4.49
CA LEU A 94 5.45 -12.16 4.61
C LEU A 94 6.74 -12.56 3.86
N ALA A 95 6.93 -12.06 2.63
CA ALA A 95 8.15 -12.29 1.86
C ALA A 95 9.40 -11.86 2.66
N ALA A 96 9.41 -10.64 3.20
CA ALA A 96 10.52 -10.15 4.01
C ALA A 96 10.77 -10.99 5.27
N ARG A 97 9.71 -11.47 5.91
CA ARG A 97 9.83 -12.37 7.07
C ARG A 97 10.45 -13.72 6.71
N MET A 98 10.07 -14.30 5.56
CA MET A 98 10.59 -15.59 5.10
C MET A 98 12.09 -15.54 4.82
N VAL A 99 12.55 -14.52 4.11
CA VAL A 99 13.96 -14.42 3.71
C VAL A 99 14.91 -14.13 4.87
N LYS A 100 14.39 -13.74 6.05
CA LYS A 100 15.19 -13.60 7.24
C LYS A 100 15.90 -14.90 7.63
N ASP A 101 15.25 -16.04 7.43
CA ASP A 101 15.71 -17.36 7.85
C ASP A 101 16.04 -18.26 6.65
N GLU A 102 16.02 -17.73 5.42
CA GLU A 102 16.26 -18.49 4.19
C GLU A 102 17.47 -17.91 3.44
N PRO A 103 18.65 -18.56 3.52
CA PRO A 103 19.84 -18.18 2.76
C PRO A 103 19.57 -18.24 1.25
N ASN A 104 20.23 -17.38 0.48
CA ASN A 104 20.10 -17.29 -0.98
C ASN A 104 18.69 -16.92 -1.49
N ALA A 105 17.82 -16.45 -0.60
CA ALA A 105 16.52 -15.92 -0.96
C ALA A 105 16.48 -14.40 -0.80
N ALA A 106 15.74 -13.73 -1.68
CA ALA A 106 15.49 -12.30 -1.60
C ALA A 106 13.98 -12.01 -1.55
N ALA A 107 13.62 -10.84 -1.04
CA ALA A 107 12.24 -10.36 -1.02
C ALA A 107 12.14 -8.98 -1.64
N ILE A 108 10.99 -8.69 -2.26
CA ILE A 108 10.60 -7.33 -2.60
C ILE A 108 9.68 -6.84 -1.50
N ALA A 109 10.09 -5.76 -0.81
CA ALA A 109 9.29 -5.18 0.25
C ALA A 109 9.61 -3.68 0.46
N SER A 110 8.87 -3.04 1.38
CA SER A 110 9.07 -1.63 1.74
C SER A 110 10.31 -1.43 2.60
N LYS A 111 10.79 -0.19 2.69
CA LYS A 111 11.91 0.20 3.57
C LYS A 111 11.66 -0.17 5.04
N ALA A 112 10.41 -0.14 5.51
CA ALA A 112 10.07 -0.52 6.88
C ALA A 112 10.43 -1.98 7.20
N ALA A 113 10.29 -2.88 6.23
CA ALA A 113 10.61 -4.29 6.40
C ALA A 113 12.12 -4.53 6.59
N LEU A 114 13.00 -3.73 5.96
CA LEU A 114 14.44 -3.80 6.19
C LEU A 114 14.79 -3.68 7.67
N ASN A 115 14.25 -2.63 8.31
CA ASN A 115 14.55 -2.35 9.72
C ASN A 115 13.90 -3.39 10.65
N LEU A 116 12.66 -3.78 10.33
CA LEU A 116 11.90 -4.71 11.17
C LEU A 116 12.52 -6.11 11.21
N TYR A 117 13.03 -6.59 10.08
CA TYR A 117 13.58 -7.95 9.98
C TYR A 117 15.11 -8.01 9.95
N GLY A 118 15.80 -6.86 10.03
CA GLY A 118 17.26 -6.77 10.00
C GLY A 118 17.86 -7.21 8.67
N LEU A 119 17.16 -7.00 7.55
CA LEU A 119 17.61 -7.39 6.23
C LEU A 119 18.55 -6.37 5.61
N GLN A 120 19.36 -6.80 4.66
CA GLN A 120 20.25 -5.97 3.87
C GLN A 120 19.59 -5.62 2.53
N ARG A 121 19.74 -4.37 2.11
CA ARG A 121 19.15 -3.89 0.85
C ARG A 121 20.09 -4.15 -0.32
N VAL A 122 19.67 -5.01 -1.24
CA VAL A 122 20.38 -5.30 -2.50
C VAL A 122 20.16 -4.18 -3.52
N ALA A 123 18.92 -3.75 -3.70
CA ALA A 123 18.58 -2.64 -4.62
C ALA A 123 17.44 -1.80 -4.06
N LYS A 124 17.37 -0.52 -4.45
CA LYS A 124 16.37 0.44 -4.02
C LYS A 124 15.51 0.91 -5.20
N ASN A 125 14.23 1.18 -4.93
CA ASN A 125 13.30 1.80 -5.87
C ASN A 125 13.29 1.03 -7.21
N ILE A 126 13.01 -0.27 -7.11
CA ILE A 126 13.05 -1.19 -8.26
C ILE A 126 11.72 -1.22 -9.05
N GLU A 127 10.73 -0.46 -8.61
CA GLU A 127 9.47 -0.28 -9.33
C GLU A 127 9.70 0.35 -10.72
N ASP A 128 8.98 -0.15 -11.73
CA ASP A 128 9.09 0.29 -13.13
C ASP A 128 8.55 1.71 -13.35
N ARG A 129 7.68 2.18 -12.46
CA ARG A 129 7.10 3.53 -12.47
C ARG A 129 7.30 4.15 -11.10
N ALA A 130 8.05 5.24 -11.06
CA ALA A 130 8.20 6.06 -9.86
C ALA A 130 6.92 6.84 -9.55
N GLY A 131 6.77 7.27 -8.29
CA GLY A 131 5.69 8.15 -7.86
C GLY A 131 4.39 7.43 -7.50
N ASN A 132 4.43 6.12 -7.22
CA ASN A 132 3.28 5.43 -6.67
C ASN A 132 3.03 5.92 -5.24
N VAL A 133 1.83 6.50 -5.01
CA VAL A 133 1.39 7.01 -3.71
C VAL A 133 0.06 6.38 -3.36
N THR A 134 -0.08 5.93 -2.12
CA THR A 134 -1.37 5.53 -1.56
C THR A 134 -1.85 6.57 -0.59
N ARG A 135 -3.06 7.05 -0.79
CA ARG A 135 -3.75 7.97 0.10
C ARG A 135 -4.62 7.19 1.06
N PHE A 136 -4.41 7.44 2.34
CA PHE A 136 -5.18 6.85 3.44
C PHE A 136 -5.96 7.94 4.15
N ILE A 137 -7.10 7.57 4.72
CA ILE A 137 -7.85 8.41 5.64
C ILE A 137 -7.91 7.75 7.02
N ALA A 138 -7.90 8.59 8.04
CA ALA A 138 -8.26 8.20 9.40
C ALA A 138 -9.76 8.41 9.56
N ILE A 139 -10.46 7.40 10.07
CA ILE A 139 -11.89 7.44 10.37
C ILE A 139 -12.11 7.30 11.86
N GLY A 140 -13.11 7.99 12.39
CA GLY A 140 -13.49 8.00 13.81
C GLY A 140 -14.90 8.51 14.00
N LYS A 141 -15.38 8.52 15.25
CA LYS A 141 -16.68 9.09 15.62
C LYS A 141 -16.59 10.57 15.97
N ASP A 142 -15.40 11.04 16.35
CA ASP A 142 -15.22 12.41 16.82
C ASP A 142 -15.41 13.41 15.68
N GLU A 143 -16.09 14.53 15.97
CA GLU A 143 -16.09 15.70 15.13
C GLU A 143 -14.72 16.40 15.26
N ILE A 144 -14.07 16.66 14.14
CA ILE A 144 -12.80 17.35 14.10
C ILE A 144 -13.05 18.85 13.93
N PRO A 145 -12.55 19.72 14.84
CA PRO A 145 -12.67 21.16 14.69
C PRO A 145 -12.02 21.63 13.39
N SER A 146 -12.62 22.65 12.76
CA SER A 146 -12.05 23.27 11.55
C SER A 146 -10.65 23.80 11.82
N GLY A 147 -9.71 23.50 10.92
CA GLY A 147 -8.34 23.97 10.92
C GLY A 147 -8.08 25.10 9.93
N ILE A 148 -6.80 25.38 9.67
CA ILE A 148 -6.40 26.42 8.70
C ILE A 148 -6.36 25.84 7.26
N GLU A 149 -6.06 24.55 7.14
CA GLU A 149 -5.95 23.83 5.85
C GLU A 149 -6.83 22.57 5.90
N ASP A 150 -8.14 22.77 5.69
CA ASP A 150 -9.09 21.67 5.71
C ASP A 150 -9.45 21.19 4.32
N LYS A 151 -9.80 19.90 4.22
CA LYS A 151 -10.44 19.29 3.04
C LYS A 151 -11.84 18.85 3.40
N THR A 152 -12.78 19.10 2.51
CA THR A 152 -14.16 18.60 2.65
C THR A 152 -14.39 17.47 1.68
N SER A 153 -14.90 16.34 2.17
CA SER A 153 -15.35 15.23 1.35
C SER A 153 -16.84 15.34 1.11
N LEU A 154 -17.26 15.28 -0.16
CA LEU A 154 -18.65 15.35 -0.56
C LEU A 154 -19.04 14.05 -1.26
N LEU A 155 -20.17 13.48 -0.85
CA LEU A 155 -20.86 12.45 -1.61
C LEU A 155 -21.90 13.13 -2.48
N VAL A 156 -21.76 12.96 -3.80
CA VAL A 156 -22.67 13.59 -4.77
C VAL A 156 -23.38 12.49 -5.56
N VAL A 157 -24.69 12.57 -5.62
CA VAL A 157 -25.52 11.73 -6.49
C VAL A 157 -26.04 12.61 -7.62
N THR A 158 -25.64 12.30 -8.84
CA THR A 158 -26.08 13.01 -10.04
C THR A 158 -27.01 12.15 -10.89
N LYS A 159 -27.78 12.75 -11.78
CA LYS A 159 -28.46 12.02 -12.85
C LYS A 159 -27.41 11.38 -13.76
N HIS A 160 -27.73 10.22 -14.34
CA HIS A 160 -26.83 9.55 -15.28
C HIS A 160 -26.93 10.20 -16.67
N GLU A 161 -26.51 11.47 -16.77
CA GLU A 161 -26.50 12.29 -17.98
C GLU A 161 -25.17 13.00 -18.13
N PRO A 162 -24.65 13.18 -19.36
CA PRO A 162 -23.41 13.95 -19.57
C PRO A 162 -23.55 15.38 -19.06
N GLY A 163 -22.61 15.84 -18.24
CA GLY A 163 -22.60 17.21 -17.69
C GLY A 163 -23.36 17.38 -16.37
N ALA A 164 -24.09 16.38 -15.89
CA ALA A 164 -24.95 16.46 -14.69
C ALA A 164 -24.22 16.85 -13.37
N LEU A 165 -22.90 16.84 -13.33
CA LEU A 165 -22.13 17.34 -12.19
C LEU A 165 -21.93 18.86 -12.24
N PHE A 166 -22.10 19.49 -13.41
CA PHE A 166 -21.81 20.90 -13.66
C PHE A 166 -23.08 21.75 -13.86
N ASP A 167 -24.26 21.13 -13.92
CA ASP A 167 -25.58 21.73 -13.99
C ASP A 167 -26.17 21.89 -12.56
#